data_a99fec0334f8f2fab90a3680200d2790
#
_entry.id   a99fec0334f8f2fab90a3680200d2790
#
_cell.length_a   1.000
_cell.length_b   1.000
_cell.length_c   1.000
_cell.angle_alpha   90.00
_cell.angle_beta   90.00
_cell.angle_gamma   90.00
#
_symmetry.space_group_name_H-M   'P 1'
#
loop_
_entity.id
_entity.type
_entity.pdbx_description
1 polymer ?
#
loop_
_entity_poly.entity_id
_entity_poly.type
_entity_poly.pdbx_seq_one_letter_code
_entity_poly.pdbx_strand_id
1 'polypeptide(L)'
;MATNPEKIVVQIIVEGDKQLDKVTKKTKNTTASFTKMAAGILGAAAAFRQISQTISSAIKTFTKFEFEMAKVRAITGSTEKDFKKLSSTAQELGRSTFFTASQVAELQVNFGKLGFSTQEILAAQEATLLLATATQSDLGRAAIVAGASVRGFGLDASETARVVDVMAVAFTSSAL
;
A
#
# COMPACT_ATOMS: atom_id res chain seq x y z
N MET A 1 -18.90 -22.21 -16.12
CA MET A 1 -17.80 -22.07 -17.12
C MET A 1 -17.29 -20.64 -17.05
N ALA A 2 -16.11 -20.43 -16.51
CA ALA A 2 -15.51 -19.09 -16.41
C ALA A 2 -14.94 -18.69 -17.77
N THR A 3 -15.53 -17.70 -18.39
CA THR A 3 -15.06 -17.13 -19.66
C THR A 3 -13.84 -16.27 -19.35
N ASN A 4 -12.69 -16.66 -19.87
CA ASN A 4 -11.41 -15.94 -19.68
C ASN A 4 -11.52 -14.53 -20.31
N PRO A 5 -11.39 -13.43 -19.52
CA PRO A 5 -11.57 -12.08 -20.03
C PRO A 5 -10.58 -11.70 -21.14
N GLU A 6 -9.38 -12.30 -21.18
CA GLU A 6 -8.42 -12.10 -22.27
C GLU A 6 -8.90 -12.63 -23.61
N LYS A 7 -9.62 -13.77 -23.61
CA LYS A 7 -10.22 -14.31 -24.85
C LYS A 7 -11.33 -13.40 -25.39
N ILE A 8 -12.10 -12.79 -24.51
CA ILE A 8 -13.18 -11.87 -24.92
C ILE A 8 -12.60 -10.60 -25.55
N VAL A 9 -11.54 -10.04 -24.96
CA VAL A 9 -10.88 -8.83 -25.48
C VAL A 9 -10.22 -9.10 -26.84
N VAL A 10 -9.52 -10.21 -27.00
CA VAL A 10 -8.91 -10.63 -28.29
C VAL A 10 -10.01 -10.89 -29.33
N GLN A 11 -11.13 -11.48 -28.97
CA GLN A 11 -12.23 -11.76 -29.89
C GLN A 11 -12.92 -10.47 -30.35
N ILE A 12 -13.14 -9.51 -29.48
CA ILE A 12 -13.71 -8.19 -29.81
C ILE A 12 -12.75 -7.39 -30.74
N ILE A 13 -11.43 -7.46 -30.50
CA ILE A 13 -10.43 -6.79 -31.35
C ILE A 13 -10.37 -7.44 -32.74
N VAL A 14 -10.35 -8.77 -32.84
CA VAL A 14 -10.29 -9.51 -34.11
C VAL A 14 -11.59 -9.41 -34.91
N GLU A 15 -12.75 -9.41 -34.27
CA GLU A 15 -14.04 -9.16 -34.94
C GLU A 15 -14.19 -7.70 -35.37
N GLY A 16 -13.68 -6.74 -34.58
CA GLY A 16 -13.61 -5.34 -34.94
C GLY A 16 -12.77 -5.11 -36.21
N ASP A 17 -11.59 -5.71 -36.30
CA ASP A 17 -10.72 -5.65 -37.50
C ASP A 17 -11.39 -6.27 -38.75
N LYS A 18 -12.07 -7.39 -38.62
CA LYS A 18 -12.79 -8.02 -39.73
C LYS A 18 -14.01 -7.21 -40.20
N GLN A 19 -14.64 -6.49 -39.30
CA GLN A 19 -15.71 -5.55 -39.67
C GLN A 19 -15.17 -4.28 -40.32
N LEU A 20 -14.03 -3.78 -39.86
CA LEU A 20 -13.29 -2.66 -40.45
C LEU A 20 -12.92 -2.96 -41.92
N ASP A 21 -12.39 -4.12 -42.21
CA ASP A 21 -12.03 -4.53 -43.58
C ASP A 21 -13.23 -4.65 -44.53
N LYS A 22 -14.38 -5.09 -44.04
CA LYS A 22 -15.61 -5.17 -44.84
C LYS A 22 -16.23 -3.81 -45.15
N VAL A 23 -16.07 -2.83 -44.25
CA VAL A 23 -16.65 -1.49 -44.41
C VAL A 23 -15.73 -0.60 -45.25
N THR A 24 -14.40 -0.71 -45.14
CA THR A 24 -13.44 0.01 -46.01
C THR A 24 -13.58 -0.32 -47.48
N LYS A 25 -14.03 -1.54 -47.80
CA LYS A 25 -14.32 -1.95 -49.20
C LYS A 25 -15.62 -1.39 -49.76
N LYS A 26 -16.52 -0.85 -48.95
CA LYS A 26 -17.87 -0.49 -49.37
C LYS A 26 -18.23 1.00 -49.38
N THR A 27 -17.39 1.90 -48.80
CA THR A 27 -17.82 3.31 -48.69
C THR A 27 -16.63 4.29 -48.72
N LYS A 28 -16.43 4.93 -49.87
CA LYS A 28 -15.50 6.07 -50.05
C LYS A 28 -15.95 7.37 -49.37
N ASN A 29 -17.15 7.43 -48.75
CA ASN A 29 -17.74 8.66 -48.20
C ASN A 29 -17.93 8.71 -46.67
N THR A 30 -17.33 7.77 -45.91
CA THR A 30 -17.57 7.69 -44.44
C THR A 30 -16.32 7.82 -43.61
N THR A 31 -15.23 8.36 -44.14
CA THR A 31 -13.91 8.43 -43.46
C THR A 31 -13.97 9.17 -42.11
N ALA A 32 -14.75 10.24 -42.01
CA ALA A 32 -14.86 11.02 -40.77
C ALA A 32 -15.64 10.30 -39.65
N SER A 33 -16.66 9.52 -40.01
CA SER A 33 -17.44 8.73 -39.04
C SER A 33 -16.66 7.49 -38.56
N PHE A 34 -15.81 6.95 -39.44
CA PHE A 34 -14.97 5.79 -39.17
C PHE A 34 -13.83 6.12 -38.21
N THR A 35 -13.19 7.29 -38.40
CA THR A 35 -12.12 7.76 -37.51
C THR A 35 -12.66 8.00 -36.08
N LYS A 36 -13.86 8.54 -35.94
CA LYS A 36 -14.51 8.71 -34.62
C LYS A 36 -14.84 7.37 -33.96
N MET A 37 -15.26 6.38 -34.74
CA MET A 37 -15.62 5.05 -34.22
C MET A 37 -14.36 4.24 -33.84
N ALA A 38 -13.32 4.31 -34.67
CA ALA A 38 -12.01 3.72 -34.37
C ALA A 38 -11.36 4.36 -33.12
N ALA A 39 -11.42 5.68 -33.01
CA ALA A 39 -10.96 6.40 -31.82
C ALA A 39 -11.77 6.02 -30.57
N GLY A 40 -13.08 5.78 -30.70
CA GLY A 40 -13.91 5.28 -29.62
C GLY A 40 -13.54 3.86 -29.16
N ILE A 41 -13.25 2.96 -30.09
CA ILE A 41 -12.84 1.58 -29.79
C ILE A 41 -11.43 1.55 -29.14
N LEU A 42 -10.49 2.34 -29.67
CA LEU A 42 -9.15 2.47 -29.10
C LEU A 42 -9.18 3.14 -27.72
N GLY A 43 -10.06 4.15 -27.55
CA GLY A 43 -10.29 4.78 -26.24
C GLY A 43 -10.89 3.83 -25.22
N ALA A 44 -11.83 2.97 -25.61
CA ALA A 44 -12.42 1.96 -24.74
C ALA A 44 -11.38 0.89 -24.33
N ALA A 45 -10.54 0.42 -25.26
CA ALA A 45 -9.46 -0.53 -24.96
C ALA A 45 -8.41 0.07 -24.03
N ALA A 46 -8.04 1.34 -24.23
CA ALA A 46 -7.12 2.07 -23.34
C ALA A 46 -7.71 2.24 -21.94
N ALA A 47 -8.99 2.61 -21.84
CA ALA A 47 -9.71 2.76 -20.58
C ALA A 47 -9.81 1.41 -19.82
N PHE A 48 -10.09 0.33 -20.53
CA PHE A 48 -10.15 -1.01 -19.94
C PHE A 48 -8.78 -1.47 -19.41
N ARG A 49 -7.71 -1.16 -20.14
CA ARG A 49 -6.31 -1.43 -19.72
C ARG A 49 -5.96 -0.66 -18.46
N GLN A 50 -6.35 0.61 -18.37
CA GLN A 50 -6.16 1.44 -17.19
C GLN A 50 -6.91 0.86 -15.97
N ILE A 51 -8.16 0.46 -16.13
CA ILE A 51 -8.97 -0.15 -15.07
C ILE A 51 -8.35 -1.47 -14.61
N SER A 52 -7.92 -2.34 -15.51
CA SER A 52 -7.30 -3.62 -15.16
C SER A 52 -5.98 -3.44 -14.40
N GLN A 53 -5.15 -2.46 -14.77
CA GLN A 53 -3.93 -2.11 -14.05
C GLN A 53 -4.23 -1.58 -12.65
N THR A 54 -5.23 -0.73 -12.50
CA THR A 54 -5.66 -0.19 -11.20
C THR A 54 -6.15 -1.29 -10.28
N ILE A 55 -6.97 -2.22 -10.79
CA ILE A 55 -7.45 -3.37 -10.01
C ILE A 55 -6.28 -4.27 -9.60
N SER A 56 -5.36 -4.58 -10.52
CA SER A 56 -4.19 -5.40 -10.24
C SER A 56 -3.28 -4.78 -9.17
N SER A 57 -3.05 -3.47 -9.21
CA SER A 57 -2.26 -2.77 -8.21
C SER A 57 -2.95 -2.73 -6.85
N ALA A 58 -4.27 -2.54 -6.82
CA ALA A 58 -5.06 -2.58 -5.59
C ALA A 58 -5.01 -3.96 -4.93
N ILE A 59 -5.14 -5.04 -5.71
CA ILE A 59 -5.03 -6.42 -5.21
C ILE A 59 -3.63 -6.66 -4.63
N LYS A 60 -2.56 -6.25 -5.31
CA LYS A 60 -1.18 -6.40 -4.80
C LYS A 60 -0.97 -5.66 -3.48
N THR A 61 -1.47 -4.43 -3.38
CA THR A 61 -1.38 -3.62 -2.15
C THR A 61 -2.13 -4.28 -1.01
N PHE A 62 -3.34 -4.77 -1.27
CA PHE A 62 -4.15 -5.48 -0.28
C PHE A 62 -3.46 -6.77 0.18
N THR A 63 -3.00 -7.60 -0.75
CA THR A 63 -2.30 -8.86 -0.42
C THR A 63 -1.03 -8.62 0.40
N LYS A 64 -0.26 -7.57 0.09
CA LYS A 64 0.91 -7.19 0.88
C LYS A 64 0.52 -6.79 2.30
N PHE A 65 -0.53 -5.99 2.46
CA PHE A 65 -1.02 -5.58 3.78
C PHE A 65 -1.48 -6.79 4.61
N GLU A 66 -2.29 -7.67 4.04
CA GLU A 66 -2.76 -8.88 4.71
C GLU A 66 -1.60 -9.80 5.13
N PHE A 67 -0.57 -9.91 4.30
CA PHE A 67 0.63 -10.68 4.60
C PHE A 67 1.40 -10.10 5.80
N GLU A 68 1.60 -8.78 5.85
CA GLU A 68 2.26 -8.13 6.99
C GLU A 68 1.40 -8.25 8.27
N MET A 69 0.08 -8.09 8.16
CA MET A 69 -0.82 -8.27 9.30
C MET A 69 -0.84 -9.72 9.82
N ALA A 70 -0.71 -10.71 8.95
CA ALA A 70 -0.55 -12.11 9.38
C ALA A 70 0.72 -12.32 10.21
N LYS A 71 1.83 -11.67 9.84
CA LYS A 71 3.07 -11.66 10.63
C LYS A 71 2.87 -10.98 11.99
N VAL A 72 2.18 -9.83 12.02
CA VAL A 72 1.85 -9.14 13.28
C VAL A 72 1.13 -10.09 14.21
N ARG A 73 0.08 -10.77 13.72
CA ARG A 73 -0.69 -11.73 14.52
C ARG A 73 0.17 -12.89 15.04
N ALA A 74 1.02 -13.44 14.17
CA ALA A 74 1.90 -14.58 14.53
C ALA A 74 2.93 -14.20 15.61
N ILE A 75 3.47 -12.98 15.56
CA ILE A 75 4.52 -12.53 16.47
C ILE A 75 3.95 -12.04 17.80
N THR A 76 2.84 -11.28 17.76
CA THR A 76 2.25 -10.69 18.97
C THR A 76 1.35 -11.65 19.74
N GLY A 77 0.89 -12.74 19.11
CA GLY A 77 -0.11 -13.61 19.70
C GLY A 77 -1.42 -12.91 20.05
N SER A 78 -1.71 -11.79 19.38
CA SER A 78 -2.83 -10.90 19.69
C SER A 78 -4.19 -11.59 19.61
N THR A 79 -5.10 -11.21 20.52
CA THR A 79 -6.51 -11.62 20.44
C THR A 79 -7.16 -11.06 19.18
N GLU A 80 -8.30 -11.62 18.77
CA GLU A 80 -9.03 -11.11 17.61
C GLU A 80 -9.38 -9.61 17.75
N LYS A 81 -9.75 -9.18 18.96
CA LYS A 81 -10.06 -7.79 19.29
C LYS A 81 -8.84 -6.88 19.12
N ASP A 82 -7.70 -7.33 19.62
CA ASP A 82 -6.46 -6.55 19.57
C ASP A 82 -5.87 -6.53 18.17
N PHE A 83 -5.96 -7.65 17.45
CA PHE A 83 -5.59 -7.71 16.04
C PHE A 83 -6.39 -6.72 15.17
N LYS A 84 -7.71 -6.62 15.39
CA LYS A 84 -8.55 -5.62 14.70
C LYS A 84 -8.11 -4.20 14.99
N LYS A 85 -7.70 -3.89 16.23
CA LYS A 85 -7.16 -2.57 16.57
C LYS A 85 -5.86 -2.28 15.84
N LEU A 86 -4.89 -3.22 15.84
CA LEU A 86 -3.64 -3.08 15.13
C LEU A 86 -3.88 -2.85 13.63
N SER A 87 -4.77 -3.65 13.03
CA SER A 87 -5.12 -3.53 11.61
C SER A 87 -5.78 -2.19 11.27
N SER A 88 -6.78 -1.78 12.07
CA SER A 88 -7.47 -0.49 11.84
C SER A 88 -6.52 0.69 11.99
N THR A 89 -5.66 0.69 13.01
CA THR A 89 -4.70 1.77 13.23
C THR A 89 -3.63 1.80 12.12
N ALA A 90 -3.17 0.64 11.64
CA ALA A 90 -2.25 0.60 10.50
C ALA A 90 -2.87 1.19 9.24
N GLN A 91 -4.15 0.93 8.98
CA GLN A 91 -4.86 1.53 7.86
C GLN A 91 -5.08 3.04 8.03
N GLU A 92 -5.41 3.49 9.24
CA GLU A 92 -5.62 4.90 9.56
C GLU A 92 -4.32 5.70 9.41
N LEU A 93 -3.23 5.23 10.00
CA LEU A 93 -1.91 5.84 9.86
C LEU A 93 -1.42 5.80 8.41
N GLY A 94 -1.74 4.73 7.67
CA GLY A 94 -1.45 4.64 6.24
C GLY A 94 -2.22 5.63 5.36
N ARG A 95 -3.33 6.19 5.85
CA ARG A 95 -4.10 7.24 5.15
C ARG A 95 -3.70 8.64 5.57
N SER A 96 -3.30 8.81 6.84
CA SER A 96 -3.01 10.12 7.45
C SER A 96 -1.53 10.51 7.39
N THR A 97 -0.63 9.61 7.00
CA THR A 97 0.81 9.85 6.95
C THR A 97 1.39 9.55 5.55
N PHE A 98 2.69 9.80 5.38
CA PHE A 98 3.42 9.47 4.14
C PHE A 98 3.70 7.97 3.96
N PHE A 99 3.41 7.16 4.99
CA PHE A 99 3.66 5.72 4.96
C PHE A 99 2.41 4.96 4.50
N THR A 100 2.61 3.83 3.86
CA THR A 100 1.51 2.92 3.50
C THR A 100 1.08 2.07 4.70
N ALA A 101 -0.15 1.60 4.71
CA ALA A 101 -0.64 0.67 5.74
C ALA A 101 0.24 -0.58 5.89
N SER A 102 0.82 -1.09 4.79
CA SER A 102 1.76 -2.21 4.81
C SER A 102 3.06 -1.88 5.54
N GLN A 103 3.58 -0.65 5.39
CA GLN A 103 4.77 -0.20 6.12
C GLN A 103 4.48 -0.02 7.61
N VAL A 104 3.30 0.50 7.96
CA VAL A 104 2.89 0.57 9.36
C VAL A 104 2.72 -0.83 9.97
N ALA A 105 2.17 -1.79 9.23
CA ALA A 105 2.10 -3.18 9.67
C ALA A 105 3.50 -3.79 9.87
N GLU A 106 4.47 -3.49 9.01
CA GLU A 106 5.86 -3.91 9.15
C GLU A 106 6.53 -3.29 10.40
N LEU A 107 6.24 -2.01 10.70
CA LEU A 107 6.63 -1.38 11.97
C LEU A 107 6.07 -2.16 13.17
N GLN A 108 4.80 -2.53 13.15
CA GLN A 108 4.18 -3.34 14.21
C GLN A 108 4.85 -4.72 14.36
N VAL A 109 5.25 -5.35 13.24
CA VAL A 109 6.06 -6.59 13.26
C VAL A 109 7.39 -6.37 13.98
N ASN A 110 8.09 -5.26 13.71
CA ASN A 110 9.38 -4.97 14.33
C ASN A 110 9.26 -4.73 15.84
N PHE A 111 8.24 -4.01 16.29
CA PHE A 111 7.95 -3.87 17.71
C PHE A 111 7.58 -5.21 18.35
N GLY A 112 6.77 -6.04 17.68
CA GLY A 112 6.45 -7.38 18.16
C GLY A 112 7.69 -8.26 18.35
N LYS A 113 8.66 -8.18 17.43
CA LYS A 113 9.97 -8.87 17.57
C LYS A 113 10.78 -8.38 18.79
N LEU A 114 10.62 -7.13 19.17
CA LEU A 114 11.23 -6.55 20.37
C LEU A 114 10.45 -6.87 21.66
N GLY A 115 9.40 -7.70 21.56
CA GLY A 115 8.60 -8.12 22.71
C GLY A 115 7.58 -7.10 23.19
N PHE A 116 7.18 -6.14 22.32
CA PHE A 116 6.11 -5.21 22.64
C PHE A 116 4.76 -5.91 22.57
N SER A 117 3.93 -5.70 23.58
CA SER A 117 2.52 -6.10 23.57
C SER A 117 1.72 -5.26 22.58
N THR A 118 0.51 -5.69 22.26
CA THR A 118 -0.39 -4.92 21.37
C THR A 118 -0.59 -3.49 21.83
N GLN A 119 -0.79 -3.27 23.15
CA GLN A 119 -1.00 -1.94 23.71
C GLN A 119 0.24 -1.06 23.59
N GLU A 120 1.41 -1.64 23.88
CA GLU A 120 2.70 -0.95 23.72
C GLU A 120 2.98 -0.58 22.27
N ILE A 121 2.67 -1.47 21.31
CA ILE A 121 2.78 -1.17 19.88
C ILE A 121 1.91 0.00 19.49
N LEU A 122 0.64 0.00 19.92
CA LEU A 122 -0.31 1.09 19.64
C LEU A 122 0.16 2.42 20.23
N ALA A 123 0.78 2.42 21.41
CA ALA A 123 1.32 3.62 22.04
C ALA A 123 2.60 4.16 21.35
N ALA A 124 3.45 3.28 20.83
CA ALA A 124 4.77 3.64 20.30
C ALA A 124 4.77 4.01 18.81
N GLN A 125 3.80 3.49 18.04
CA GLN A 125 3.87 3.54 16.57
C GLN A 125 3.80 4.95 15.99
N GLU A 126 2.93 5.83 16.50
CA GLU A 126 2.76 7.20 15.96
C GLU A 126 4.03 8.04 16.14
N ALA A 127 4.62 8.02 17.33
CA ALA A 127 5.86 8.72 17.59
C ALA A 127 7.00 8.20 16.69
N THR A 128 7.03 6.89 16.43
CA THR A 128 8.05 6.29 15.56
C THR A 128 7.89 6.68 14.09
N LEU A 129 6.65 6.86 13.62
CA LEU A 129 6.38 7.42 12.28
C LEU A 129 6.91 8.85 12.16
N LEU A 130 6.74 9.66 13.21
CA LEU A 130 7.30 11.01 13.26
C LEU A 130 8.83 10.98 13.24
N LEU A 131 9.47 10.09 13.98
CA LEU A 131 10.93 9.91 13.95
C LEU A 131 11.43 9.56 12.54
N ALA A 132 10.81 8.56 11.91
CA ALA A 132 11.17 8.15 10.55
C ALA A 132 11.02 9.30 9.55
N THR A 133 9.96 10.10 9.69
CA THR A 133 9.74 11.29 8.85
C THR A 133 10.79 12.37 9.10
N ALA A 134 11.08 12.69 10.36
CA ALA A 134 12.04 13.74 10.75
C ALA A 134 13.46 13.38 10.33
N THR A 135 13.85 12.12 10.44
CA THR A 135 15.19 11.64 10.11
C THR A 135 15.34 11.17 8.66
N GLN A 136 14.24 11.16 7.88
CA GLN A 136 14.17 10.58 6.53
C GLN A 136 14.70 9.13 6.47
N SER A 137 14.55 8.40 7.57
CA SER A 137 15.01 7.03 7.69
C SER A 137 13.93 6.03 7.28
N ASP A 138 14.36 4.81 6.98
CA ASP A 138 13.45 3.68 6.81
C ASP A 138 12.63 3.42 8.09
N LEU A 139 11.34 3.20 7.94
CA LEU A 139 10.41 3.05 9.06
C LEU A 139 10.75 1.83 9.93
N GLY A 140 11.19 0.74 9.32
CA GLY A 140 11.64 -0.45 10.05
C GLY A 140 12.86 -0.17 10.92
N ARG A 141 13.82 0.59 10.40
CA ARG A 141 15.00 1.05 11.15
C ARG A 141 14.61 1.98 12.31
N ALA A 142 13.74 2.95 12.06
CA ALA A 142 13.23 3.83 13.11
C ALA A 142 12.54 3.05 14.23
N ALA A 143 11.74 2.03 13.89
CA ALA A 143 11.10 1.15 14.86
C ALA A 143 12.10 0.37 15.71
N ILE A 144 13.14 -0.18 15.10
CA ILE A 144 14.19 -0.91 15.82
C ILE A 144 14.93 0.02 16.76
N VAL A 145 15.33 1.20 16.29
CA VAL A 145 16.08 2.16 17.10
C VAL A 145 15.24 2.68 18.27
N ALA A 146 14.01 3.12 18.02
CA ALA A 146 13.12 3.62 19.06
C ALA A 146 12.78 2.52 20.07
N GLY A 147 12.38 1.32 19.60
CA GLY A 147 11.99 0.22 20.45
C GLY A 147 13.15 -0.36 21.26
N ALA A 148 14.33 -0.52 20.64
CA ALA A 148 15.53 -0.98 21.35
C ALA A 148 15.98 0.02 22.42
N SER A 149 15.85 1.33 22.16
CA SER A 149 16.17 2.36 23.15
C SER A 149 15.21 2.32 24.34
N VAL A 150 13.90 2.25 24.09
CA VAL A 150 12.90 2.11 25.16
C VAL A 150 13.20 0.89 26.03
N ARG A 151 13.42 -0.26 25.40
CA ARG A 151 13.74 -1.52 26.13
C ARG A 151 15.11 -1.49 26.79
N GLY A 152 16.12 -0.97 26.12
CA GLY A 152 17.49 -0.91 26.62
C GLY A 152 17.65 0.00 27.85
N PHE A 153 16.86 1.08 27.93
CA PHE A 153 16.81 1.95 29.10
C PHE A 153 15.77 1.51 30.15
N GLY A 154 15.05 0.42 29.92
CA GLY A 154 14.02 -0.08 30.84
C GLY A 154 12.83 0.85 30.98
N LEU A 155 12.53 1.64 29.94
CA LEU A 155 11.43 2.60 29.93
C LEU A 155 10.10 1.91 29.55
N ASP A 156 8.99 2.50 29.98
CA ASP A 156 7.68 2.10 29.52
C ASP A 156 7.45 2.52 28.06
N ALA A 157 6.65 1.76 27.33
CA ALA A 157 6.38 2.05 25.92
C ALA A 157 5.63 3.38 25.71
N SER A 158 4.91 3.88 26.71
CA SER A 158 4.31 5.22 26.69
C SER A 158 5.35 6.35 26.63
N GLU A 159 6.59 6.09 27.06
CA GLU A 159 7.72 7.02 26.98
C GLU A 159 8.33 7.11 25.57
N THR A 160 7.87 6.30 24.62
CA THR A 160 8.42 6.28 23.25
C THR A 160 8.40 7.66 22.61
N ALA A 161 7.34 8.44 22.81
CA ALA A 161 7.25 9.80 22.28
C ALA A 161 8.39 10.68 22.79
N ARG A 162 8.67 10.65 24.10
CA ARG A 162 9.77 11.41 24.73
C ARG A 162 11.14 10.96 24.23
N VAL A 163 11.33 9.65 24.07
CA VAL A 163 12.58 9.09 23.53
C VAL A 163 12.79 9.54 22.08
N VAL A 164 11.74 9.48 21.28
CA VAL A 164 11.74 9.92 19.88
C VAL A 164 12.04 11.43 19.77
N ASP A 165 11.46 12.27 20.61
CA ASP A 165 11.72 13.71 20.61
C ASP A 165 13.20 14.01 20.88
N VAL A 166 13.79 13.34 21.88
CA VAL A 166 15.23 13.46 22.17
C VAL A 166 16.08 13.00 20.99
N MET A 167 15.72 11.90 20.35
CA MET A 167 16.44 11.40 19.16
C MET A 167 16.33 12.36 17.98
N ALA A 168 15.15 12.91 17.72
CA ALA A 168 14.94 13.86 16.63
C ALA A 168 15.76 15.15 16.86
N VAL A 169 15.79 15.67 18.10
CA VAL A 169 16.63 16.81 18.46
C VAL A 169 18.13 16.49 18.30
N ALA A 170 18.57 15.34 18.79
CA ALA A 170 19.96 14.90 18.65
C ALA A 170 20.37 14.78 17.17
N PHE A 171 19.50 14.21 16.34
CA PHE A 171 19.74 14.09 14.91
C PHE A 171 19.86 15.45 14.22
N THR A 172 18.92 16.36 14.48
CA THR A 172 18.93 17.71 13.87
C THR A 172 20.10 18.57 14.37
N SER A 173 20.51 18.40 15.63
CA SER A 173 21.63 19.14 16.21
C SER A 173 23.00 18.61 15.75
N SER A 174 23.10 17.33 15.39
CA SER A 174 24.36 16.73 14.91
C SER A 174 24.58 16.91 13.41
N ALA A 175 23.55 17.36 12.67
CA ALA A 175 23.62 17.63 11.23
C ALA A 175 24.13 19.06 10.91
N LEU A 176 24.45 19.87 11.91
CA LEU A 176 25.07 21.18 11.80
C LEU A 176 26.58 21.09 12.06
#